data_f1b6773e98f97f4e3cf57c1d623d476d
#
_entry.id   f1b6773e98f97f4e3cf57c1d623d476d
#
_cell.length_a   1.000
_cell.length_b   1.000
_cell.length_c   1.000
_cell.angle_alpha   90.00
_cell.angle_beta   90.00
_cell.angle_gamma   90.00
#
_symmetry.space_group_name_H-M   'P 1'
#
loop_
_entity.id
_entity.type
_entity.pdbx_description
1 polymer ?
#
loop_
_entity_poly.entity_id
_entity_poly.type
_entity_poly.pdbx_seq_one_letter_code
_entity_poly.pdbx_strand_id
1 'polypeptide(L)'
;CFVGLRGMIDPVRPEVKDAIVECREAGIRPIMITGDHVDTAVAIARELGILQEGNRAVTGSELSAMDDEEFEKQFRNISVYARVQPEHKTRIVRGEVVAMTGDGVNDAPSIKAADIGVGMGITGTDVTKNVADMVLADDNFATIVGAVEEGRRIYDNIRKAIQFLLASNLAEVLSIFAATLMSFTILQPVHLLWINLITDCFPALALGMEESEPDIMQRKPRDAKEGIFAG
;
A
#
# COMPACT_ATOMS: atom_id res chain seq x y z
N CYS A 1 37.66 35.92 15.01
CA CYS A 1 38.15 35.42 13.71
C CYS A 1 37.18 34.38 13.21
N PHE A 2 36.52 34.62 12.10
CA PHE A 2 35.68 33.61 11.45
C PHE A 2 36.57 32.62 10.71
N VAL A 3 36.50 31.32 11.05
CA VAL A 3 37.40 30.29 10.54
C VAL A 3 36.79 29.55 9.33
N GLY A 4 35.47 29.50 9.25
CA GLY A 4 34.75 28.88 8.11
C GLY A 4 33.47 28.19 8.56
N LEU A 5 32.62 27.86 7.61
CA LEU A 5 31.44 27.01 7.77
C LEU A 5 31.72 25.65 7.12
N ARG A 6 31.40 24.56 7.80
CA ARG A 6 31.40 23.22 7.26
C ARG A 6 29.96 22.69 7.24
N GLY A 7 29.45 22.41 6.05
CA GLY A 7 28.17 21.72 5.89
C GLY A 7 28.34 20.22 5.97
N MET A 8 27.41 19.53 6.59
CA MET A 8 27.23 18.08 6.49
C MET A 8 25.90 17.81 5.82
N ILE A 9 25.87 16.84 4.93
CA ILE A 9 24.66 16.33 4.30
C ILE A 9 24.58 14.83 4.58
N ASP A 10 23.42 14.37 4.97
CA ASP A 10 23.11 12.94 5.02
C ASP A 10 22.57 12.55 3.64
N PRO A 11 23.31 11.76 2.85
CA PRO A 11 22.92 11.47 1.48
C PRO A 11 21.70 10.57 1.47
N VAL A 12 20.76 10.89 0.60
CA VAL A 12 19.61 10.04 0.33
C VAL A 12 20.09 8.72 -0.30
N ARG A 13 19.50 7.61 0.10
CA ARG A 13 19.80 6.30 -0.52
C ARG A 13 19.43 6.32 -2.01
N PRO A 14 20.31 5.91 -2.92
CA PRO A 14 20.10 6.02 -4.38
C PRO A 14 18.81 5.34 -4.86
N GLU A 15 18.50 4.16 -4.30
CA GLU A 15 17.34 3.34 -4.65
C GLU A 15 15.98 3.97 -4.30
N VAL A 16 15.96 4.92 -3.36
CA VAL A 16 14.71 5.59 -2.95
C VAL A 16 14.14 6.45 -4.07
N LYS A 17 14.99 7.06 -4.89
CA LYS A 17 14.54 7.89 -6.00
C LYS A 17 13.77 7.09 -7.04
N ASP A 18 14.27 5.92 -7.41
CA ASP A 18 13.63 5.03 -8.37
C ASP A 18 12.33 4.47 -7.80
N ALA A 19 12.32 4.10 -6.52
CA ALA A 19 11.12 3.66 -5.80
C ALA A 19 10.02 4.75 -5.75
N ILE A 20 10.38 6.03 -5.61
CA ILE A 20 9.43 7.16 -5.66
C ILE A 20 8.80 7.31 -7.06
N VAL A 21 9.59 7.11 -8.12
CA VAL A 21 9.07 7.12 -9.50
C VAL A 21 8.07 5.99 -9.70
N GLU A 22 8.43 4.78 -9.30
CA GLU A 22 7.58 3.59 -9.40
C GLU A 22 6.27 3.74 -8.59
N CYS A 23 6.32 4.29 -7.37
CA CYS A 23 5.12 4.65 -6.61
C CYS A 23 4.15 5.51 -7.41
N ARG A 24 4.67 6.50 -8.14
CA ARG A 24 3.83 7.40 -8.92
C ARG A 24 3.22 6.74 -10.14
N GLU A 25 4.00 5.92 -10.84
CA GLU A 25 3.50 5.13 -11.96
C GLU A 25 2.38 4.19 -11.49
N ALA A 26 2.52 3.63 -10.29
CA ALA A 26 1.50 2.83 -9.63
C ALA A 26 0.30 3.65 -9.09
N GLY A 27 0.30 4.98 -9.26
CA GLY A 27 -0.75 5.87 -8.76
C GLY A 27 -0.72 6.10 -7.25
N ILE A 28 0.40 5.80 -6.60
CA ILE A 28 0.62 6.02 -5.18
C ILE A 28 1.32 7.36 -4.99
N ARG A 29 0.81 8.19 -4.08
CA ARG A 29 1.36 9.51 -3.79
C ARG A 29 2.31 9.45 -2.57
N PRO A 30 3.65 9.52 -2.78
CA PRO A 30 4.58 9.63 -1.68
C PRO A 30 4.47 11.00 -1.00
N ILE A 31 4.47 10.99 0.33
CA ILE A 31 4.42 12.18 1.19
C ILE A 31 5.59 12.11 2.17
N MET A 32 6.29 13.23 2.34
CA MET A 32 7.35 13.35 3.33
C MET A 32 6.83 14.00 4.61
N ILE A 33 7.02 13.34 5.72
CA ILE A 33 6.66 13.83 7.05
C ILE A 33 7.91 13.80 7.92
N THR A 34 8.39 14.98 8.38
CA THR A 34 9.65 15.09 9.14
C THR A 34 9.57 16.11 10.26
N GLY A 35 10.39 15.90 11.30
CA GLY A 35 10.65 16.88 12.34
C GLY A 35 11.67 17.95 11.93
N ASP A 36 12.35 17.79 10.80
CA ASP A 36 13.41 18.68 10.32
C ASP A 36 12.90 20.06 9.91
N HIS A 37 13.86 20.96 9.66
CA HIS A 37 13.58 22.29 9.17
C HIS A 37 12.97 22.23 7.76
N VAL A 38 12.02 23.13 7.47
CA VAL A 38 11.28 23.15 6.21
C VAL A 38 12.20 23.24 4.99
N ASP A 39 13.26 24.04 5.05
CA ASP A 39 14.20 24.22 3.92
C ASP A 39 14.95 22.92 3.62
N THR A 40 15.36 22.17 4.65
CA THR A 40 16.00 20.86 4.50
C THR A 40 15.02 19.85 3.90
N ALA A 41 13.81 19.79 4.45
CA ALA A 41 12.76 18.88 3.96
C ALA A 41 12.40 19.17 2.50
N VAL A 42 12.28 20.45 2.11
CA VAL A 42 12.01 20.89 0.73
C VAL A 42 13.14 20.51 -0.21
N ALA A 43 14.40 20.69 0.22
CA ALA A 43 15.57 20.34 -0.61
C ALA A 43 15.59 18.83 -0.91
N ILE A 44 15.46 17.99 0.12
CA ILE A 44 15.43 16.54 -0.01
C ILE A 44 14.21 16.08 -0.84
N ALA A 45 13.03 16.64 -0.57
CA ALA A 45 11.80 16.28 -1.28
C ALA A 45 11.85 16.64 -2.78
N ARG A 46 12.54 17.73 -3.15
CA ARG A 46 12.79 18.08 -4.55
C ARG A 46 13.78 17.13 -5.22
N GLU A 47 14.87 16.79 -4.53
CA GLU A 47 15.88 15.84 -5.02
C GLU A 47 15.28 14.46 -5.28
N LEU A 48 14.44 13.98 -4.36
CA LEU A 48 13.71 12.73 -4.51
C LEU A 48 12.53 12.81 -5.48
N GLY A 49 12.17 14.04 -5.90
CA GLY A 49 11.00 14.28 -6.73
C GLY A 49 9.65 14.13 -5.97
N ILE A 50 9.61 14.07 -4.66
CA ILE A 50 8.36 14.07 -3.86
C ILE A 50 7.64 15.40 -4.00
N LEU A 51 8.37 16.52 -3.96
CA LEU A 51 7.82 17.85 -4.15
C LEU A 51 7.90 18.25 -5.62
N GLN A 52 6.77 18.27 -6.31
CA GLN A 52 6.63 18.67 -7.72
C GLN A 52 6.07 20.10 -7.86
N GLU A 53 6.12 20.63 -9.09
CA GLU A 53 5.45 21.89 -9.42
C GLU A 53 3.93 21.79 -9.14
N GLY A 54 3.40 22.79 -8.44
CA GLY A 54 2.01 22.79 -7.98
C GLY A 54 1.78 22.20 -6.59
N ASN A 55 2.73 21.45 -6.04
CA ASN A 55 2.66 20.94 -4.68
C ASN A 55 3.39 21.87 -3.70
N ARG A 56 2.95 21.84 -2.44
CA ARG A 56 3.50 22.72 -1.39
C ARG A 56 4.05 21.93 -0.22
N ALA A 57 4.96 22.56 0.50
CA ALA A 57 5.40 22.16 1.82
C ALA A 57 4.67 22.99 2.87
N VAL A 58 4.32 22.36 4.00
CA VAL A 58 3.61 22.99 5.12
C VAL A 58 4.33 22.64 6.42
N THR A 59 4.40 23.60 7.34
CA THR A 59 4.96 23.40 8.68
C THR A 59 3.87 22.91 9.65
N GLY A 60 4.30 22.29 10.78
CA GLY A 60 3.38 21.90 11.84
C GLY A 60 2.56 23.05 12.41
N SER A 61 3.12 24.30 12.47
CA SER A 61 2.41 25.50 12.91
C SER A 61 1.33 25.93 11.91
N GLU A 62 1.60 25.88 10.60
CA GLU A 62 0.60 26.14 9.57
C GLU A 62 -0.50 25.09 9.58
N LEU A 63 -0.14 23.82 9.76
CA LEU A 63 -1.11 22.73 9.87
C LEU A 63 -2.02 22.86 11.10
N SER A 64 -1.49 23.36 12.23
CA SER A 64 -2.28 23.63 13.44
C SER A 64 -3.25 24.82 13.26
N ALA A 65 -2.89 25.77 12.40
CA ALA A 65 -3.72 26.95 12.11
C ALA A 65 -4.87 26.64 11.11
N MET A 66 -4.75 25.57 10.32
CA MET A 66 -5.77 25.13 9.36
C MET A 66 -6.91 24.42 10.10
N ASP A 67 -8.15 24.78 9.80
CA ASP A 67 -9.31 23.97 10.19
C ASP A 67 -9.42 22.69 9.35
N ASP A 68 -10.34 21.81 9.72
CA ASP A 68 -10.46 20.51 9.04
C ASP A 68 -11.02 20.66 7.61
N GLU A 69 -11.90 21.64 7.35
CA GLU A 69 -12.42 21.90 6.01
C GLU A 69 -11.34 22.45 5.07
N GLU A 70 -10.51 23.32 5.56
CA GLU A 70 -9.39 23.89 4.80
C GLU A 70 -8.34 22.81 4.54
N PHE A 71 -8.03 21.99 5.53
CA PHE A 71 -7.12 20.88 5.37
C PHE A 71 -7.62 19.88 4.31
N GLU A 72 -8.87 19.45 4.34
CA GLU A 72 -9.45 18.56 3.34
C GLU A 72 -9.41 19.13 1.91
N LYS A 73 -9.54 20.41 1.74
CA LYS A 73 -9.42 21.07 0.42
C LYS A 73 -7.98 21.10 -0.10
N GLN A 74 -7.00 21.20 0.79
CA GLN A 74 -5.60 21.45 0.44
C GLN A 74 -4.70 20.24 0.54
N PHE A 75 -5.05 19.20 1.31
CA PHE A 75 -4.15 18.09 1.64
C PHE A 75 -3.61 17.36 0.40
N ARG A 76 -4.38 17.29 -0.69
CA ARG A 76 -3.95 16.69 -1.97
C ARG A 76 -2.81 17.45 -2.64
N ASN A 77 -2.65 18.72 -2.35
CA ASN A 77 -1.60 19.57 -2.88
C ASN A 77 -0.39 19.68 -1.93
N ILE A 78 -0.46 19.07 -0.75
CA ILE A 78 0.64 19.09 0.22
C ILE A 78 1.40 17.77 0.11
N SER A 79 2.67 17.84 -0.26
CA SER A 79 3.54 16.66 -0.36
C SER A 79 4.63 16.60 0.72
N VAL A 80 4.84 17.70 1.46
CA VAL A 80 5.86 17.78 2.51
C VAL A 80 5.27 18.41 3.75
N TYR A 81 5.40 17.73 4.87
CA TYR A 81 5.07 18.23 6.20
C TYR A 81 6.34 18.29 7.04
N ALA A 82 6.77 19.52 7.40
CA ALA A 82 8.00 19.77 8.13
C ALA A 82 7.72 20.26 9.56
N ARG A 83 8.61 20.01 10.50
CA ARG A 83 8.45 20.36 11.92
C ARG A 83 7.11 19.93 12.51
N VAL A 84 6.67 18.73 12.16
CA VAL A 84 5.41 18.17 12.66
C VAL A 84 5.60 17.45 13.98
N GLN A 85 4.58 17.48 14.82
CA GLN A 85 4.49 16.74 16.08
C GLN A 85 3.67 15.46 15.90
N PRO A 86 3.69 14.51 16.82
CA PRO A 86 2.96 13.24 16.72
C PRO A 86 1.45 13.41 16.43
N GLU A 87 0.81 14.42 17.03
CA GLU A 87 -0.61 14.71 16.81
C GLU A 87 -0.89 15.08 15.34
N HIS A 88 0.02 15.84 14.72
CA HIS A 88 -0.08 16.21 13.32
C HIS A 88 0.00 14.99 12.40
N LYS A 89 0.88 14.04 12.70
CA LYS A 89 1.03 12.81 11.91
C LYS A 89 -0.27 11.99 11.87
N THR A 90 -0.95 11.89 13.01
CA THR A 90 -2.24 11.20 13.09
C THR A 90 -3.34 11.92 12.29
N ARG A 91 -3.31 13.26 12.23
CA ARG A 91 -4.25 14.05 11.41
C ARG A 91 -4.01 13.85 9.92
N ILE A 92 -2.74 13.81 9.49
CA ILE A 92 -2.36 13.63 8.08
C ILE A 92 -2.80 12.27 7.54
N VAL A 93 -2.73 11.23 8.36
CA VAL A 93 -3.09 9.84 7.98
C VAL A 93 -4.60 9.66 7.74
N ARG A 94 -5.46 10.51 8.31
CA ARG A 94 -6.92 10.39 8.17
C ARG A 94 -7.39 10.86 6.79
N GLY A 95 -8.29 10.10 6.17
CA GLY A 95 -9.03 10.52 4.97
C GLY A 95 -8.62 9.89 3.65
N GLU A 96 -7.51 9.17 3.59
CA GLU A 96 -7.09 8.37 2.42
C GLU A 96 -6.64 6.97 2.91
N VAL A 97 -6.45 6.03 1.99
CA VAL A 97 -5.81 4.74 2.30
C VAL A 97 -4.30 4.96 2.36
N VAL A 98 -3.74 4.86 3.55
CA VAL A 98 -2.36 5.30 3.84
C VAL A 98 -1.51 4.17 4.39
N ALA A 99 -0.31 4.01 3.83
CA ALA A 99 0.79 3.30 4.47
C ALA A 99 1.68 4.32 5.20
N MET A 100 1.87 4.16 6.51
CA MET A 100 2.68 5.06 7.34
C MET A 100 3.92 4.34 7.83
N THR A 101 5.08 4.93 7.56
CA THR A 101 6.38 4.41 8.04
C THR A 101 6.90 5.23 9.20
N GLY A 102 7.60 4.58 10.12
CA GLY A 102 8.28 5.26 11.22
C GLY A 102 9.20 4.33 12.02
N ASP A 103 10.13 4.93 12.75
CA ASP A 103 11.14 4.24 13.54
C ASP A 103 11.07 4.59 15.03
N GLY A 104 10.53 5.74 15.38
CA GLY A 104 10.48 6.28 16.74
C GLY A 104 9.19 5.98 17.51
N VAL A 105 9.29 5.99 18.84
CA VAL A 105 8.11 5.85 19.74
C VAL A 105 7.03 6.89 19.41
N ASN A 106 7.43 8.07 18.98
CA ASN A 106 6.52 9.17 18.60
C ASN A 106 5.71 8.86 17.32
N ASP A 107 6.14 7.89 16.53
CA ASP A 107 5.46 7.47 15.31
C ASP A 107 4.41 6.37 15.56
N ALA A 108 4.52 5.67 16.67
CA ALA A 108 3.65 4.56 17.00
C ALA A 108 2.14 4.87 16.93
N PRO A 109 1.63 6.04 17.41
CA PRO A 109 0.21 6.38 17.28
C PRO A 109 -0.23 6.55 15.82
N SER A 110 0.61 7.14 14.96
CA SER A 110 0.30 7.34 13.55
C SER A 110 0.46 6.06 12.72
N ILE A 111 1.44 5.22 13.05
CA ILE A 111 1.60 3.89 12.46
C ILE A 111 0.36 3.04 12.75
N LYS A 112 -0.12 3.04 14.01
CA LYS A 112 -1.34 2.31 14.39
C LYS A 112 -2.62 2.88 13.79
N ALA A 113 -2.65 4.17 13.47
CA ALA A 113 -3.82 4.84 12.89
C ALA A 113 -3.88 4.74 11.36
N ALA A 114 -2.80 4.34 10.71
CA ALA A 114 -2.74 4.09 9.27
C ALA A 114 -3.49 2.82 8.89
N ASP A 115 -3.86 2.70 7.61
CA ASP A 115 -4.42 1.45 7.06
C ASP A 115 -3.36 0.35 6.99
N ILE A 116 -2.10 0.73 6.77
CA ILE A 116 -0.93 -0.16 6.83
C ILE A 116 0.17 0.55 7.62
N GLY A 117 0.41 0.09 8.84
CA GLY A 117 1.53 0.54 9.66
C GLY A 117 2.82 -0.21 9.30
N VAL A 118 3.90 0.54 9.01
CA VAL A 118 5.19 -0.03 8.65
C VAL A 118 6.25 0.40 9.66
N GLY A 119 6.81 -0.57 10.38
CA GLY A 119 7.90 -0.36 11.33
C GLY A 119 9.26 -0.67 10.72
N MET A 120 10.29 0.07 11.13
CA MET A 120 11.67 -0.23 10.76
C MET A 120 12.21 -1.38 11.62
N GLY A 121 12.84 -2.37 10.99
CA GLY A 121 13.32 -3.59 11.66
C GLY A 121 14.67 -3.43 12.34
N ILE A 122 15.56 -2.61 11.76
CA ILE A 122 16.91 -2.36 12.28
C ILE A 122 16.88 -1.16 13.24
N THR A 123 16.45 0.01 12.76
CA THR A 123 16.47 1.27 13.52
C THR A 123 15.21 1.47 14.36
N GLY A 124 14.12 0.77 14.05
CA GLY A 124 12.85 0.91 14.75
C GLY A 124 12.87 0.42 16.18
N THR A 125 12.13 1.13 17.03
CA THR A 125 11.92 0.74 18.44
C THR A 125 10.97 -0.47 18.54
N ASP A 126 11.07 -1.21 19.64
CA ASP A 126 10.13 -2.33 19.89
C ASP A 126 8.67 -1.87 19.93
N VAL A 127 8.44 -0.61 20.35
CA VAL A 127 7.09 -0.03 20.36
C VAL A 127 6.53 0.09 18.94
N THR A 128 7.31 0.61 17.99
CA THR A 128 6.90 0.71 16.58
C THR A 128 6.71 -0.65 15.93
N LYS A 129 7.62 -1.59 16.18
CA LYS A 129 7.52 -2.96 15.66
C LYS A 129 6.27 -3.69 16.16
N ASN A 130 5.88 -3.48 17.42
CA ASN A 130 4.71 -4.14 18.02
C ASN A 130 3.37 -3.57 17.53
N VAL A 131 3.32 -2.34 17.06
CA VAL A 131 2.09 -1.71 16.57
C VAL A 131 1.97 -1.74 15.03
N ALA A 132 3.06 -2.06 14.34
CA ALA A 132 3.12 -2.12 12.90
C ALA A 132 2.47 -3.41 12.36
N ASP A 133 1.83 -3.32 11.21
CA ASP A 133 1.30 -4.46 10.46
C ASP A 133 2.41 -5.16 9.67
N MET A 134 3.43 -4.40 9.27
CA MET A 134 4.60 -4.89 8.54
C MET A 134 5.88 -4.33 9.14
N VAL A 135 6.93 -5.16 9.21
CA VAL A 135 8.26 -4.74 9.68
C VAL A 135 9.28 -4.95 8.57
N LEU A 136 9.98 -3.88 8.18
CA LEU A 136 11.02 -3.91 7.16
C LEU A 136 12.33 -4.43 7.75
N ALA A 137 12.78 -5.58 7.30
CA ALA A 137 14.03 -6.19 7.79
C ALA A 137 15.29 -5.42 7.38
N ASP A 138 15.23 -4.64 6.32
CA ASP A 138 16.33 -3.89 5.70
C ASP A 138 16.23 -2.36 5.88
N ASP A 139 15.17 -1.88 6.52
CA ASP A 139 14.86 -0.44 6.68
C ASP A 139 14.90 0.33 5.36
N ASN A 140 14.47 -0.31 4.26
CA ASN A 140 14.54 0.27 2.92
C ASN A 140 13.14 0.59 2.38
N PHE A 141 12.91 1.84 1.98
CA PHE A 141 11.65 2.27 1.38
C PHE A 141 11.33 1.52 0.07
N ALA A 142 12.35 1.15 -0.73
CA ALA A 142 12.14 0.39 -1.96
C ALA A 142 11.47 -0.96 -1.70
N THR A 143 11.71 -1.58 -0.55
CA THR A 143 11.06 -2.84 -0.15
C THR A 143 9.55 -2.68 0.05
N ILE A 144 9.07 -1.49 0.45
CA ILE A 144 7.63 -1.20 0.54
C ILE A 144 7.00 -1.23 -0.86
N VAL A 145 7.69 -0.69 -1.87
CA VAL A 145 7.22 -0.70 -3.25
C VAL A 145 7.09 -2.12 -3.77
N GLY A 146 8.11 -2.96 -3.54
CA GLY A 146 8.04 -4.39 -3.83
C GLY A 146 6.90 -5.12 -3.09
N ALA A 147 6.62 -4.74 -1.83
CA ALA A 147 5.49 -5.28 -1.09
C ALA A 147 4.14 -4.87 -1.69
N VAL A 148 4.01 -3.67 -2.25
CA VAL A 148 2.81 -3.24 -2.98
C VAL A 148 2.62 -4.05 -4.26
N GLU A 149 3.69 -4.28 -5.03
CA GLU A 149 3.67 -5.12 -6.22
C GLU A 149 3.17 -6.54 -5.87
N GLU A 150 3.79 -7.14 -4.86
CA GLU A 150 3.42 -8.47 -4.39
C GLU A 150 1.98 -8.55 -3.88
N GLY A 151 1.53 -7.52 -3.14
CA GLY A 151 0.15 -7.42 -2.68
C GLY A 151 -0.86 -7.34 -3.83
N ARG A 152 -0.55 -6.61 -4.91
CA ARG A 152 -1.37 -6.56 -6.12
C ARG A 152 -1.42 -7.92 -6.81
N ARG A 153 -0.27 -8.59 -6.96
CA ARG A 153 -0.17 -9.95 -7.52
C ARG A 153 -1.04 -10.94 -6.74
N ILE A 154 -0.87 -10.99 -5.43
CA ILE A 154 -1.64 -11.88 -4.56
C ILE A 154 -3.14 -11.65 -4.72
N TYR A 155 -3.56 -10.38 -4.74
CA TYR A 155 -4.97 -10.05 -4.90
C TYR A 155 -5.52 -10.52 -6.26
N ASP A 156 -4.80 -10.27 -7.35
CA ASP A 156 -5.22 -10.69 -8.70
C ASP A 156 -5.31 -12.22 -8.77
N ASN A 157 -4.38 -12.94 -8.18
CA ASN A 157 -4.38 -14.39 -8.14
C ASN A 157 -5.54 -14.93 -7.29
N ILE A 158 -5.83 -14.34 -6.13
CA ILE A 158 -7.01 -14.68 -5.33
C ILE A 158 -8.30 -14.47 -6.14
N ARG A 159 -8.41 -13.36 -6.87
CA ARG A 159 -9.56 -13.06 -7.72
C ARG A 159 -9.74 -14.11 -8.81
N LYS A 160 -8.66 -14.46 -9.54
CA LYS A 160 -8.67 -15.51 -10.56
C LYS A 160 -9.10 -16.85 -9.98
N ALA A 161 -8.55 -17.25 -8.83
CA ALA A 161 -8.91 -18.51 -8.17
C ALA A 161 -10.38 -18.54 -7.73
N ILE A 162 -10.89 -17.45 -7.14
CA ILE A 162 -12.31 -17.34 -6.74
C ILE A 162 -13.22 -17.40 -7.97
N GLN A 163 -12.90 -16.69 -9.04
CA GLN A 163 -13.70 -16.71 -10.28
C GLN A 163 -13.74 -18.11 -10.88
N PHE A 164 -12.61 -18.80 -10.93
CA PHE A 164 -12.53 -20.19 -11.40
C PHE A 164 -13.42 -21.12 -10.57
N LEU A 165 -13.26 -21.12 -9.24
CA LEU A 165 -14.03 -21.99 -8.34
C LEU A 165 -15.53 -21.72 -8.42
N LEU A 166 -15.94 -20.46 -8.50
CA LEU A 166 -17.37 -20.11 -8.62
C LEU A 166 -17.94 -20.52 -9.97
N ALA A 167 -17.18 -20.35 -11.07
CA ALA A 167 -17.61 -20.77 -12.40
C ALA A 167 -17.74 -22.29 -12.47
N SER A 168 -16.81 -23.06 -11.90
CA SER A 168 -16.86 -24.51 -11.81
C SER A 168 -18.08 -24.99 -11.03
N ASN A 169 -18.28 -24.48 -9.83
CA ASN A 169 -19.42 -24.84 -8.99
C ASN A 169 -20.77 -24.48 -9.63
N LEU A 170 -20.85 -23.32 -10.31
CA LEU A 170 -22.05 -22.93 -11.03
C LEU A 170 -22.34 -23.87 -12.20
N ALA A 171 -21.31 -24.30 -12.95
CA ALA A 171 -21.44 -25.27 -14.02
C ALA A 171 -21.94 -26.63 -13.51
N GLU A 172 -21.43 -27.10 -12.36
CA GLU A 172 -21.92 -28.31 -11.71
C GLU A 172 -23.40 -28.21 -11.33
N VAL A 173 -23.80 -27.14 -10.67
CA VAL A 173 -25.20 -26.89 -10.27
C VAL A 173 -26.10 -26.87 -11.47
N LEU A 174 -25.76 -26.17 -12.55
CA LEU A 174 -26.54 -26.08 -13.78
C LEU A 174 -26.63 -27.42 -14.50
N SER A 175 -25.53 -28.19 -14.49
CA SER A 175 -25.51 -29.53 -15.11
C SER A 175 -26.41 -30.51 -14.37
N ILE A 176 -26.37 -30.52 -13.04
CA ILE A 176 -27.24 -31.36 -12.22
C ILE A 176 -28.70 -30.94 -12.35
N PHE A 177 -28.99 -29.65 -12.38
CA PHE A 177 -30.32 -29.12 -12.56
C PHE A 177 -30.91 -29.55 -13.91
N ALA A 178 -30.14 -29.38 -15.00
CA ALA A 178 -30.57 -29.81 -16.34
C ALA A 178 -30.80 -31.33 -16.41
N ALA A 179 -29.91 -32.15 -15.86
CA ALA A 179 -30.05 -33.59 -15.81
C ALA A 179 -31.29 -34.03 -15.01
N THR A 180 -31.57 -33.36 -13.89
CA THR A 180 -32.78 -33.62 -13.11
C THR A 180 -34.07 -33.33 -13.88
N LEU A 181 -34.12 -32.21 -14.63
CA LEU A 181 -35.25 -31.90 -15.48
C LEU A 181 -35.44 -32.93 -16.59
N MET A 182 -34.37 -33.51 -17.10
CA MET A 182 -34.37 -34.55 -18.09
C MET A 182 -34.55 -35.96 -17.50
N SER A 183 -34.76 -36.07 -16.20
CA SER A 183 -35.00 -37.33 -15.47
C SER A 183 -33.88 -38.37 -15.58
N PHE A 184 -32.62 -37.92 -15.66
CA PHE A 184 -31.48 -38.83 -15.55
C PHE A 184 -30.43 -38.31 -14.57
N THR A 185 -29.62 -39.21 -14.03
CA THR A 185 -28.52 -38.86 -13.09
C THR A 185 -27.21 -38.79 -13.84
N ILE A 186 -26.63 -37.58 -13.95
CA ILE A 186 -25.37 -37.34 -14.65
C ILE A 186 -24.16 -37.57 -13.72
N LEU A 187 -24.26 -37.14 -12.47
CA LEU A 187 -23.23 -37.21 -11.45
C LEU A 187 -23.78 -37.80 -10.15
N GLN A 188 -23.01 -38.67 -9.53
CA GLN A 188 -23.29 -39.14 -8.17
C GLN A 188 -22.55 -38.23 -7.16
N PRO A 189 -22.98 -38.19 -5.90
CA PRO A 189 -22.33 -37.35 -4.86
C PRO A 189 -20.83 -37.59 -4.73
N VAL A 190 -20.37 -38.82 -4.94
CA VAL A 190 -18.93 -39.17 -4.91
C VAL A 190 -18.17 -38.51 -6.06
N HIS A 191 -18.78 -38.39 -7.25
CA HIS A 191 -18.15 -37.71 -8.39
C HIS A 191 -18.02 -36.22 -8.14
N LEU A 192 -19.03 -35.59 -7.54
CA LEU A 192 -18.97 -34.16 -7.15
C LEU A 192 -17.87 -33.91 -6.12
N LEU A 193 -17.76 -34.76 -5.11
CA LEU A 193 -16.71 -34.68 -4.13
C LEU A 193 -15.30 -34.78 -4.76
N TRP A 194 -15.16 -35.72 -5.74
CA TRP A 194 -13.91 -35.90 -6.45
C TRP A 194 -13.54 -34.68 -7.30
N ILE A 195 -14.51 -34.11 -8.04
CA ILE A 195 -14.32 -32.92 -8.86
C ILE A 195 -13.87 -31.75 -7.97
N ASN A 196 -14.61 -31.42 -6.92
CA ASN A 196 -14.31 -30.31 -6.03
C ASN A 196 -12.97 -30.48 -5.29
N LEU A 197 -12.64 -31.70 -4.86
CA LEU A 197 -11.41 -31.95 -4.06
C LEU A 197 -10.16 -32.04 -4.94
N ILE A 198 -10.24 -32.65 -6.11
CA ILE A 198 -9.08 -32.94 -6.95
C ILE A 198 -9.02 -32.02 -8.15
N THR A 199 -10.09 -31.98 -8.94
CA THR A 199 -10.11 -31.28 -10.24
C THR A 199 -10.10 -29.76 -10.06
N ASP A 200 -10.76 -29.22 -9.04
CA ASP A 200 -10.85 -27.79 -8.81
C ASP A 200 -9.72 -27.26 -7.92
N CYS A 201 -9.25 -28.03 -6.94
CA CYS A 201 -8.19 -27.59 -6.04
C CYS A 201 -6.85 -27.34 -6.74
N PHE A 202 -6.41 -28.22 -7.63
CA PHE A 202 -5.10 -28.08 -8.27
C PHE A 202 -5.02 -26.86 -9.21
N PRO A 203 -5.99 -26.60 -10.10
CA PRO A 203 -5.99 -25.37 -10.90
C PRO A 203 -6.12 -24.10 -10.04
N ALA A 204 -6.95 -24.11 -9.00
CA ALA A 204 -7.07 -22.97 -8.09
C ALA A 204 -5.74 -22.65 -7.38
N LEU A 205 -5.01 -23.71 -6.96
CA LEU A 205 -3.67 -23.55 -6.37
C LEU A 205 -2.66 -23.00 -7.40
N ALA A 206 -2.71 -23.51 -8.64
CA ALA A 206 -1.84 -23.03 -9.72
C ALA A 206 -2.09 -21.55 -10.02
N LEU A 207 -3.37 -21.13 -10.12
CA LEU A 207 -3.75 -19.71 -10.28
C LEU A 207 -3.28 -18.84 -9.12
N GLY A 208 -3.30 -19.38 -7.89
CA GLY A 208 -2.78 -18.68 -6.70
C GLY A 208 -1.27 -18.44 -6.71
N MET A 209 -0.53 -19.18 -7.55
CA MET A 209 0.93 -19.13 -7.65
C MET A 209 1.44 -18.45 -8.93
N GLU A 210 0.54 -17.88 -9.76
CA GLU A 210 0.94 -17.18 -10.99
C GLU A 210 1.88 -16.01 -10.69
N GLU A 211 2.79 -15.74 -11.62
CA GLU A 211 3.67 -14.58 -11.59
C GLU A 211 2.87 -13.29 -11.82
N SER A 212 3.43 -12.15 -11.41
CA SER A 212 2.82 -10.84 -11.62
C SER A 212 2.75 -10.49 -13.11
N GLU A 213 1.68 -9.84 -13.52
CA GLU A 213 1.61 -9.28 -14.87
C GLU A 213 2.56 -8.09 -15.01
N PRO A 214 3.24 -7.90 -16.17
CA PRO A 214 4.27 -6.88 -16.33
C PRO A 214 3.79 -5.43 -16.12
N ASP A 215 2.48 -5.17 -16.23
CA ASP A 215 1.88 -3.86 -16.08
C ASP A 215 1.31 -3.59 -14.66
N ILE A 216 1.52 -4.50 -13.71
CA ILE A 216 0.86 -4.46 -12.40
C ILE A 216 1.14 -3.17 -11.63
N MET A 217 2.36 -2.62 -11.77
CA MET A 217 2.78 -1.35 -11.15
C MET A 217 2.45 -0.12 -12.00
N GLN A 218 1.88 -0.28 -13.19
CA GLN A 218 1.38 0.82 -14.04
C GLN A 218 -0.12 1.04 -13.87
N ARG A 219 -0.79 0.15 -13.16
CA ARG A 219 -2.23 0.24 -12.89
C ARG A 219 -2.52 1.25 -11.78
N LYS A 220 -3.59 2.01 -11.94
CA LYS A 220 -4.08 2.90 -10.89
C LYS A 220 -4.55 2.09 -9.67
N PRO A 221 -4.47 2.67 -8.46
CA PRO A 221 -5.07 2.09 -7.28
C PRO A 221 -6.56 1.82 -7.50
N ARG A 222 -7.03 0.70 -6.98
CA ARG A 222 -8.46 0.36 -7.06
C ARG A 222 -9.25 1.17 -6.04
N ASP A 223 -10.54 1.35 -6.32
CA ASP A 223 -11.45 1.91 -5.34
C ASP A 223 -11.63 0.92 -4.18
N ALA A 224 -11.48 1.39 -2.94
CA ALA A 224 -11.68 0.59 -1.73
C ALA A 224 -13.10 -0.02 -1.62
N LYS A 225 -14.08 0.54 -2.35
CA LYS A 225 -15.47 0.06 -2.41
C LYS A 225 -15.72 -0.94 -3.55
N GLU A 226 -14.73 -1.16 -4.40
CA GLU A 226 -14.83 -2.09 -5.51
C GLU A 226 -14.89 -3.52 -5.00
N GLY A 227 -15.94 -4.25 -5.37
CA GLY A 227 -16.10 -5.66 -5.02
C GLY A 227 -15.14 -6.58 -5.80
N ILE A 228 -14.93 -7.81 -5.30
CA ILE A 228 -14.05 -8.81 -5.92
C ILE A 228 -14.46 -9.12 -7.38
N PHE A 229 -15.72 -8.92 -7.73
CA PHE A 229 -16.27 -9.21 -9.06
C PHE A 229 -16.48 -7.96 -9.93
N ALA A 230 -16.09 -6.77 -9.48
CA ALA A 230 -16.15 -5.56 -10.26
C ALA A 230 -14.97 -5.53 -11.24
N GLY A 231 -15.22 -5.40 -12.53
CA GLY A 231 -14.21 -5.31 -13.60
C GLY A 231 -14.50 -6.19 -14.77
#